data_9c43d1a8c64448e88406c03ac31840b4
#
_entry.id   9c43d1a8c64448e88406c03ac31840b4
#
_cell.length_a   1.000
_cell.length_b   1.000
_cell.length_c   1.000
_cell.angle_alpha   90.00
_cell.angle_beta   90.00
_cell.angle_gamma   90.00
#
_symmetry.space_group_name_H-M   'P 1'
#
loop_
_entity.id
_entity.type
_entity.pdbx_description
1 polymer ?
#
loop_
_entity_poly.entity_id
_entity_poly.type
_entity_poly.pdbx_seq_one_letter_code
_entity_poly.pdbx_strand_id
1 'polypeptide(L)'
;MTDCYVDEGVYFPGGNAVNVAVNCKKNGAEKVNYIGVFGDDERADYIKECLAKEGVEFKRSRKVCAHTAQPRVYLKDGDRVFGPGPRDSCQHLFSIKIVAEDMEVIRDFDICHTSCFSNLEYELPAISEICQVSFDFSERREEDYLKRTCPYLTFAFFSGSEREERECEELLKKVHGLGTKVVGITRGSKGAIFYDGEKIYRQGIKPVEVVDTMGAGD
;
A
#
# COMPACT_ATOMS: atom_id res chain seq x y z
N MET A 1 -5.88 -2.05 -9.93
CA MET A 1 -5.49 -1.30 -11.14
C MET A 1 -4.47 -2.08 -11.95
N THR A 2 -4.22 -1.68 -13.19
CA THR A 2 -3.10 -2.21 -13.99
C THR A 2 -2.20 -1.05 -14.40
N ASP A 3 -0.93 -1.12 -14.01
CA ASP A 3 0.08 -0.13 -14.40
C ASP A 3 0.44 -0.34 -15.87
N CYS A 4 0.15 0.64 -16.72
CA CYS A 4 0.29 0.54 -18.18
C CYS A 4 1.56 1.27 -18.64
N TYR A 5 2.58 0.51 -19.02
CA TYR A 5 3.83 1.02 -19.57
C TYR A 5 3.61 1.42 -21.02
N VAL A 6 3.47 2.72 -21.24
CA VAL A 6 2.98 3.27 -22.52
C VAL A 6 3.97 3.00 -23.66
N ASP A 7 5.27 3.18 -23.39
CA ASP A 7 6.32 3.04 -24.40
C ASP A 7 6.56 1.58 -24.81
N GLU A 8 6.26 0.63 -23.92
CA GLU A 8 6.45 -0.80 -24.14
C GLU A 8 5.16 -1.51 -24.62
N GLY A 9 4.01 -0.87 -24.45
CA GLY A 9 2.72 -1.45 -24.79
C GLY A 9 2.30 -2.62 -23.89
N VAL A 10 2.89 -2.75 -22.70
CA VAL A 10 2.61 -3.80 -21.71
C VAL A 10 1.93 -3.26 -20.47
N TYR A 11 1.34 -4.15 -19.67
CA TYR A 11 0.72 -3.78 -18.39
C TYR A 11 0.88 -4.89 -17.36
N PHE A 12 0.95 -4.49 -16.10
CA PHE A 12 1.09 -5.39 -14.96
C PHE A 12 0.04 -5.08 -13.89
N PRO A 13 -0.34 -6.07 -13.05
CA PRO A 13 -1.12 -5.78 -11.86
C PRO A 13 -0.37 -4.77 -10.99
N GLY A 14 -1.07 -3.76 -10.50
CA GLY A 14 -0.46 -2.70 -9.70
C GLY A 14 -1.38 -2.21 -8.60
N GLY A 15 -0.83 -1.28 -7.84
CA GLY A 15 -1.45 -0.68 -6.67
C GLY A 15 -0.91 -1.25 -5.37
N ASN A 16 -0.62 -0.35 -4.41
CA ASN A 16 0.02 -0.64 -3.13
C ASN A 16 -0.53 -1.92 -2.44
N ALA A 17 -1.84 -2.01 -2.22
CA ALA A 17 -2.41 -3.17 -1.51
C ALA A 17 -2.24 -4.51 -2.26
N VAL A 18 -2.26 -4.51 -3.60
CA VAL A 18 -2.00 -5.72 -4.40
C VAL A 18 -0.53 -6.10 -4.29
N ASN A 19 0.37 -5.14 -4.42
CA ASN A 19 1.81 -5.36 -4.33
C ASN A 19 2.19 -5.89 -2.95
N VAL A 20 1.71 -5.27 -1.87
CA VAL A 20 1.95 -5.74 -0.49
C VAL A 20 1.41 -7.15 -0.28
N ALA A 21 0.21 -7.47 -0.77
CA ALA A 21 -0.37 -8.81 -0.64
C ALA A 21 0.52 -9.87 -1.32
N VAL A 22 0.98 -9.61 -2.54
CA VAL A 22 1.88 -10.51 -3.28
C VAL A 22 3.24 -10.63 -2.58
N ASN A 23 3.81 -9.50 -2.14
CA ASN A 23 5.09 -9.48 -1.43
C ASN A 23 5.00 -10.24 -0.10
N CYS A 24 3.95 -10.07 0.68
CA CYS A 24 3.73 -10.86 1.89
C CYS A 24 3.71 -12.36 1.59
N LYS A 25 3.00 -12.79 0.55
CA LYS A 25 2.95 -14.21 0.17
C LYS A 25 4.31 -14.73 -0.26
N LYS A 26 5.04 -13.99 -1.08
CA LYS A 26 6.40 -14.35 -1.52
C LYS A 26 7.42 -14.40 -0.38
N ASN A 27 7.20 -13.62 0.68
CA ASN A 27 8.06 -13.61 1.87
C ASN A 27 7.59 -14.58 2.98
N GLY A 28 6.68 -15.51 2.67
CA GLY A 28 6.36 -16.62 3.53
C GLY A 28 5.13 -16.43 4.41
N ALA A 29 4.30 -15.42 4.19
CA ALA A 29 3.01 -15.32 4.87
C ALA A 29 2.16 -16.56 4.53
N GLU A 30 1.68 -17.25 5.55
CA GLU A 30 0.93 -18.50 5.40
C GLU A 30 -0.38 -18.26 4.65
N LYS A 31 -1.12 -17.23 5.04
CA LYS A 31 -2.41 -16.86 4.48
C LYS A 31 -2.41 -15.38 4.11
N VAL A 32 -2.83 -15.07 2.91
CA VAL A 32 -2.99 -13.68 2.44
C VAL A 32 -4.33 -13.55 1.72
N ASN A 33 -5.10 -12.52 2.06
CA ASN A 33 -6.35 -12.20 1.41
C ASN A 33 -6.41 -10.72 1.04
N TYR A 34 -6.76 -10.43 -0.19
CA TYR A 34 -6.97 -9.08 -0.69
C TYR A 34 -8.47 -8.73 -0.66
N ILE A 35 -8.83 -7.60 -0.06
CA ILE A 35 -10.19 -7.06 -0.12
C ILE A 35 -10.14 -5.74 -0.87
N GLY A 36 -10.74 -5.69 -2.05
CA GLY A 36 -10.70 -4.51 -2.91
C GLY A 36 -11.94 -4.40 -3.81
N VAL A 37 -11.93 -3.40 -4.69
CA VAL A 37 -12.95 -3.20 -5.72
C VAL A 37 -12.38 -3.59 -7.07
N PHE A 38 -13.02 -4.54 -7.74
CA PHE A 38 -12.73 -4.95 -9.11
C PHE A 38 -13.75 -4.34 -10.07
N GLY A 39 -13.29 -3.92 -11.23
CA GLY A 39 -14.15 -3.62 -12.36
C GLY A 39 -14.82 -4.87 -12.95
N ASP A 40 -15.52 -4.71 -14.04
CA ASP A 40 -16.18 -5.78 -14.82
C ASP A 40 -15.53 -6.01 -16.19
N ASP A 41 -14.27 -5.67 -16.32
CA ASP A 41 -13.47 -5.75 -17.53
C ASP A 41 -12.37 -6.85 -17.47
N GLU A 42 -11.77 -7.16 -18.63
CA GLU A 42 -10.68 -8.13 -18.76
C GLU A 42 -9.47 -7.80 -17.88
N ARG A 43 -9.24 -6.52 -17.57
CA ARG A 43 -8.16 -6.09 -16.68
C ARG A 43 -8.40 -6.54 -15.23
N ALA A 44 -9.66 -6.48 -14.79
CA ALA A 44 -10.03 -7.00 -13.46
C ALA A 44 -9.82 -8.52 -13.39
N ASP A 45 -10.17 -9.25 -14.44
CA ASP A 45 -9.99 -10.71 -14.49
C ASP A 45 -8.50 -11.08 -14.52
N TYR A 46 -7.69 -10.35 -15.29
CA TYR A 46 -6.24 -10.50 -15.28
C TYR A 46 -5.62 -10.30 -13.89
N ILE A 47 -6.04 -9.27 -13.13
CA ILE A 47 -5.55 -9.07 -11.76
C ILE A 47 -5.92 -10.25 -10.86
N LYS A 48 -7.15 -10.75 -10.95
CA LYS A 48 -7.61 -11.93 -10.17
C LYS A 48 -6.80 -13.17 -10.50
N GLU A 49 -6.52 -13.43 -11.78
CA GLU A 49 -5.68 -14.54 -12.21
C GLU A 49 -4.27 -14.43 -11.65
N CYS A 50 -3.67 -13.23 -11.68
CA CYS A 50 -2.35 -12.99 -11.10
C CYS A 50 -2.36 -13.20 -9.58
N LEU A 51 -3.35 -12.69 -8.85
CA LEU A 51 -3.49 -12.92 -7.40
C LEU A 51 -3.61 -14.41 -7.09
N ALA A 52 -4.48 -15.14 -7.81
CA ALA A 52 -4.66 -16.57 -7.64
C ALA A 52 -3.37 -17.36 -7.91
N LYS A 53 -2.63 -17.01 -8.95
CA LYS A 53 -1.33 -17.62 -9.29
C LYS A 53 -0.28 -17.43 -8.18
N GLU A 54 -0.27 -16.28 -7.53
CA GLU A 54 0.61 -15.99 -6.40
C GLU A 54 0.07 -16.56 -5.06
N GLY A 55 -1.06 -17.25 -5.05
CA GLY A 55 -1.66 -17.84 -3.86
C GLY A 55 -2.30 -16.82 -2.92
N VAL A 56 -2.69 -15.66 -3.42
CA VAL A 56 -3.41 -14.62 -2.70
C VAL A 56 -4.91 -14.83 -2.90
N GLU A 57 -5.64 -15.02 -1.81
CA GLU A 57 -7.11 -15.04 -1.84
C GLU A 57 -7.66 -13.61 -2.05
N PHE A 58 -8.88 -13.53 -2.58
CA PHE A 58 -9.57 -12.23 -2.72
C PHE A 58 -11.04 -12.33 -2.30
N LYS A 59 -11.26 -13.09 -1.23
CA LYS A 59 -12.59 -13.22 -0.61
C LYS A 59 -13.08 -11.86 -0.12
N ARG A 60 -14.37 -11.64 -0.27
CA ARG A 60 -15.05 -10.39 0.09
C ARG A 60 -14.66 -9.17 -0.75
N SER A 61 -13.84 -9.31 -1.79
CA SER A 61 -13.67 -8.25 -2.78
C SER A 61 -14.98 -7.98 -3.53
N ARG A 62 -15.20 -6.74 -3.93
CA ARG A 62 -16.43 -6.31 -4.62
C ARG A 62 -16.20 -6.28 -6.13
N LYS A 63 -17.23 -6.62 -6.91
CA LYS A 63 -17.27 -6.35 -8.35
C LYS A 63 -18.27 -5.23 -8.60
N VAL A 64 -17.89 -4.24 -9.40
CA VAL A 64 -18.72 -3.09 -9.77
C VAL A 64 -18.73 -2.92 -11.29
N CYS A 65 -19.82 -2.37 -11.81
CA CYS A 65 -19.97 -2.07 -13.23
C CYS A 65 -19.20 -0.78 -13.57
N ALA A 66 -17.89 -0.91 -13.69
CA ALA A 66 -16.97 0.15 -14.08
C ALA A 66 -15.65 -0.47 -14.55
N HIS A 67 -14.89 0.23 -15.38
CA HIS A 67 -13.59 -0.26 -15.82
C HIS A 67 -12.51 -0.14 -14.73
N THR A 68 -11.51 -1.00 -14.82
CA THR A 68 -10.33 -1.00 -13.96
C THR A 68 -9.44 0.21 -14.24
N ALA A 69 -8.88 0.83 -13.20
CA ALA A 69 -7.93 1.93 -13.38
C ALA A 69 -6.67 1.46 -14.12
N GLN A 70 -6.21 2.33 -15.04
CA GLN A 70 -5.07 2.10 -15.92
C GLN A 70 -4.13 3.31 -15.87
N PRO A 71 -3.42 3.55 -14.75
CA PRO A 71 -2.44 4.60 -14.69
C PRO A 71 -1.38 4.37 -15.76
N ARG A 72 -1.04 5.44 -16.48
CA ARG A 72 0.00 5.43 -17.49
C ARG A 72 1.35 5.59 -16.81
N VAL A 73 2.27 4.70 -17.12
CA VAL A 73 3.64 4.71 -16.62
C VAL A 73 4.57 5.00 -17.79
N TYR A 74 5.48 5.93 -17.58
CA TYR A 74 6.58 6.26 -18.48
C TYR A 74 7.90 6.04 -17.75
N LEU A 75 8.90 5.52 -18.43
CA LEU A 75 10.25 5.43 -17.90
C LEU A 75 11.06 6.65 -18.37
N LYS A 76 11.61 7.40 -17.43
CA LYS A 76 12.48 8.52 -17.69
C LYS A 76 13.75 8.37 -16.86
N ASP A 77 14.88 8.18 -17.55
CA ASP A 77 16.19 8.00 -16.90
C ASP A 77 16.22 6.87 -15.83
N GLY A 78 15.47 5.79 -16.06
CA GLY A 78 15.33 4.66 -15.13
C GLY A 78 14.33 4.88 -14.00
N ASP A 79 13.77 6.09 -13.89
CA ASP A 79 12.70 6.41 -12.94
C ASP A 79 11.32 6.39 -13.60
N ARG A 80 10.31 6.08 -12.81
CA ARG A 80 8.91 6.03 -13.24
C ARG A 80 8.24 7.38 -13.11
N VAL A 81 7.55 7.78 -14.15
CA VAL A 81 6.71 8.97 -14.15
C VAL A 81 5.28 8.55 -14.45
N PHE A 82 4.36 8.82 -13.53
CA PHE A 82 2.94 8.63 -13.77
C PHE A 82 2.40 9.77 -14.65
N GLY A 83 1.82 9.39 -15.78
CA GLY A 83 1.17 10.32 -16.68
C GLY A 83 -0.25 10.66 -16.23
N PRO A 84 -0.83 11.74 -16.81
CA PRO A 84 -2.22 12.07 -16.57
C PRO A 84 -3.13 10.97 -17.11
N GLY A 85 -4.21 10.69 -16.39
CA GLY A 85 -5.22 9.71 -16.78
C GLY A 85 -6.61 10.11 -16.29
N PRO A 86 -7.68 9.51 -16.87
CA PRO A 86 -9.04 9.75 -16.41
C PRO A 86 -9.21 9.22 -14.97
N ARG A 87 -10.08 9.89 -14.21
CA ARG A 87 -10.43 9.49 -12.82
C ARG A 87 -11.87 8.96 -12.76
N ASP A 88 -12.20 8.07 -13.67
CA ASP A 88 -13.54 7.51 -13.88
C ASP A 88 -13.59 5.99 -13.74
N SER A 89 -12.51 5.37 -13.28
CA SER A 89 -12.42 3.94 -13.06
C SER A 89 -13.03 3.51 -11.71
N CYS A 90 -13.22 2.22 -11.53
CA CYS A 90 -13.78 1.64 -10.32
C CYS A 90 -13.03 2.06 -9.04
N GLN A 91 -11.70 2.22 -9.10
CA GLN A 91 -10.90 2.67 -7.97
C GLN A 91 -11.08 4.16 -7.63
N HIS A 92 -11.55 4.96 -8.57
CA HIS A 92 -11.83 6.38 -8.35
C HIS A 92 -13.26 6.66 -7.91
N LEU A 93 -14.21 5.88 -8.44
CA LEU A 93 -15.64 6.09 -8.23
C LEU A 93 -16.20 5.37 -7.00
N PHE A 94 -15.54 4.29 -6.56
CA PHE A 94 -16.06 3.44 -5.50
C PHE A 94 -15.05 3.28 -4.37
N SER A 95 -15.49 3.51 -3.15
CA SER A 95 -14.74 3.15 -1.94
C SER A 95 -15.35 1.91 -1.31
N ILE A 96 -14.50 1.03 -0.78
CA ILE A 96 -14.97 -0.09 0.04
C ILE A 96 -15.52 0.45 1.35
N LYS A 97 -16.71 -0.04 1.71
CA LYS A 97 -17.25 0.06 3.06
C LYS A 97 -17.06 -1.31 3.73
N ILE A 98 -16.42 -1.33 4.87
CA ILE A 98 -16.23 -2.55 5.65
C ILE A 98 -17.54 -2.86 6.38
N VAL A 99 -18.05 -4.07 6.20
CA VAL A 99 -19.26 -4.57 6.82
C VAL A 99 -18.95 -5.74 7.76
N ALA A 100 -19.94 -6.19 8.55
CA ALA A 100 -19.73 -7.21 9.58
C ALA A 100 -19.08 -8.50 9.03
N GLU A 101 -19.48 -8.94 7.86
CA GLU A 101 -18.92 -10.15 7.22
C GLU A 101 -17.49 -9.96 6.73
N ASP A 102 -17.04 -8.74 6.46
CA ASP A 102 -15.64 -8.45 6.18
C ASP A 102 -14.81 -8.52 7.46
N MET A 103 -15.37 -8.01 8.56
CA MET A 103 -14.74 -8.07 9.87
C MET A 103 -14.53 -9.52 10.35
N GLU A 104 -15.46 -10.43 10.04
CA GLU A 104 -15.30 -11.86 10.31
C GLU A 104 -14.08 -12.43 9.58
N VAL A 105 -13.88 -12.04 8.32
CA VAL A 105 -12.69 -12.45 7.55
C VAL A 105 -11.42 -11.80 8.09
N ILE A 106 -11.45 -10.51 8.44
CA ILE A 106 -10.27 -9.78 8.94
C ILE A 106 -9.78 -10.38 10.27
N ARG A 107 -10.65 -10.89 11.13
CA ARG A 107 -10.29 -11.54 12.41
C ARG A 107 -9.40 -12.78 12.25
N ASP A 108 -9.40 -13.40 11.08
CA ASP A 108 -8.58 -14.57 10.78
C ASP A 108 -7.12 -14.21 10.43
N PHE A 109 -6.76 -12.92 10.45
CA PHE A 109 -5.44 -12.43 10.08
C PHE A 109 -4.78 -11.65 11.22
N ASP A 110 -3.47 -11.75 11.34
CA ASP A 110 -2.68 -11.03 12.34
C ASP A 110 -2.54 -9.55 12.00
N ILE A 111 -2.46 -9.22 10.71
CA ILE A 111 -2.21 -7.86 10.22
C ILE A 111 -3.15 -7.55 9.05
N CYS A 112 -3.80 -6.39 9.12
CA CYS A 112 -4.51 -5.76 8.01
C CYS A 112 -3.65 -4.61 7.47
N HIS A 113 -3.22 -4.71 6.21
CA HIS A 113 -2.50 -3.62 5.53
C HIS A 113 -3.45 -2.79 4.67
N THR A 114 -3.31 -1.46 4.75
CA THR A 114 -4.01 -0.50 3.90
C THR A 114 -3.14 0.74 3.66
N SER A 115 -3.63 1.71 2.90
CA SER A 115 -2.87 2.90 2.55
C SER A 115 -3.74 4.15 2.42
N CYS A 116 -3.10 5.30 2.33
CA CYS A 116 -3.75 6.59 2.06
C CYS A 116 -4.48 6.67 0.70
N PHE A 117 -4.36 5.63 -0.13
CA PHE A 117 -5.05 5.51 -1.42
C PHE A 117 -6.31 4.63 -1.36
N SER A 118 -6.58 4.02 -0.21
CA SER A 118 -7.67 3.04 -0.05
C SER A 118 -8.98 3.65 0.46
N ASN A 119 -8.96 4.88 0.95
CA ASN A 119 -10.10 5.59 1.55
C ASN A 119 -10.77 4.80 2.71
N LEU A 120 -9.94 4.12 3.54
CA LEU A 120 -10.40 3.31 4.67
C LEU A 120 -10.15 3.96 6.03
N GLU A 121 -9.80 5.24 6.08
CA GLU A 121 -9.44 5.94 7.33
C GLU A 121 -10.57 5.90 8.38
N TYR A 122 -11.82 5.93 7.94
CA TYR A 122 -12.98 5.84 8.85
C TYR A 122 -13.26 4.43 9.38
N GLU A 123 -12.66 3.41 8.75
CA GLU A 123 -12.80 2.01 9.15
C GLU A 123 -11.68 1.57 10.13
N LEU A 124 -10.59 2.34 10.22
CA LEU A 124 -9.42 2.00 11.04
C LEU A 124 -9.74 1.80 12.52
N PRO A 125 -10.61 2.61 13.17
CA PRO A 125 -10.99 2.36 14.56
C PRO A 125 -11.50 0.94 14.77
N ALA A 126 -12.46 0.51 13.97
CA ALA A 126 -13.08 -0.81 14.10
C ALA A 126 -12.12 -1.95 13.72
N ILE A 127 -11.30 -1.77 12.69
CA ILE A 127 -10.30 -2.77 12.27
C ILE A 127 -9.25 -2.94 13.37
N SER A 128 -8.78 -1.86 13.98
CA SER A 128 -7.74 -1.89 15.01
C SER A 128 -8.14 -2.60 16.30
N GLU A 129 -9.44 -2.77 16.56
CA GLU A 129 -9.95 -3.55 17.70
C GLU A 129 -9.78 -5.06 17.51
N ILE A 130 -9.64 -5.54 16.27
CA ILE A 130 -9.65 -6.97 15.95
C ILE A 130 -8.38 -7.48 15.27
N CYS A 131 -7.56 -6.57 14.72
CA CYS A 131 -6.37 -6.91 13.93
C CYS A 131 -5.32 -5.82 14.07
N GLN A 132 -4.04 -6.16 13.98
CA GLN A 132 -2.99 -5.16 13.87
C GLN A 132 -3.11 -4.42 12.53
N VAL A 133 -2.96 -3.10 12.56
CA VAL A 133 -3.08 -2.28 11.33
C VAL A 133 -1.71 -1.81 10.88
N SER A 134 -1.39 -2.10 9.63
CA SER A 134 -0.27 -1.56 8.88
C SER A 134 -0.79 -0.54 7.87
N PHE A 135 -0.21 0.65 7.82
CA PHE A 135 -0.69 1.74 6.97
C PHE A 135 0.46 2.40 6.20
N ASP A 136 0.32 2.50 4.90
CA ASP A 136 1.23 3.26 4.05
C ASP A 136 0.68 4.66 3.78
N PHE A 137 1.39 5.65 4.30
CA PHE A 137 1.11 7.07 4.08
C PHE A 137 1.68 7.61 2.77
N SER A 138 2.59 6.87 2.12
CA SER A 138 3.35 7.40 0.99
C SER A 138 4.07 8.71 1.38
N GLU A 139 3.69 9.82 0.76
CA GLU A 139 4.24 11.15 1.07
C GLU A 139 3.31 12.02 1.93
N ARG A 140 2.15 11.51 2.33
CA ARG A 140 1.16 12.27 3.11
C ARG A 140 1.61 12.50 4.54
N ARG A 141 1.69 13.76 4.97
CA ARG A 141 2.22 14.17 6.27
C ARG A 141 1.43 15.31 6.92
N GLU A 142 0.26 15.62 6.38
CA GLU A 142 -0.61 16.68 6.89
C GLU A 142 -0.99 16.36 8.34
N GLU A 143 -0.81 17.33 9.22
CA GLU A 143 -0.91 17.12 10.66
C GLU A 143 -2.27 16.57 11.09
N ASP A 144 -3.35 17.13 10.57
CA ASP A 144 -4.71 16.68 10.89
C ASP A 144 -4.98 15.27 10.37
N TYR A 145 -4.37 14.90 9.23
CA TYR A 145 -4.45 13.55 8.70
C TYR A 145 -3.73 12.55 9.60
N LEU A 146 -2.51 12.88 10.03
CA LEU A 146 -1.75 12.05 10.96
C LEU A 146 -2.47 11.89 12.30
N LYS A 147 -2.97 12.98 12.89
CA LYS A 147 -3.72 12.93 14.17
C LYS A 147 -4.96 12.05 14.11
N ARG A 148 -5.64 12.02 12.97
CA ARG A 148 -6.85 11.21 12.77
C ARG A 148 -6.54 9.74 12.53
N THR A 149 -5.39 9.41 11.93
CA THR A 149 -5.08 8.07 11.43
C THR A 149 -4.15 7.29 12.38
N CYS A 150 -3.06 7.91 12.84
CA CYS A 150 -2.00 7.28 13.62
C CYS A 150 -2.44 6.57 14.91
N PRO A 151 -3.46 7.02 15.67
CA PRO A 151 -3.87 6.35 16.90
C PRO A 151 -4.32 4.90 16.73
N TYR A 152 -4.72 4.50 15.52
CA TYR A 152 -5.24 3.16 15.22
C TYR A 152 -4.20 2.23 14.60
N LEU A 153 -2.95 2.68 14.44
CA LEU A 153 -1.95 1.94 13.70
C LEU A 153 -0.97 1.22 14.62
N THR A 154 -0.67 -0.02 14.27
CA THR A 154 0.50 -0.74 14.80
C THR A 154 1.75 -0.34 14.02
N PHE A 155 1.65 -0.28 12.70
CA PHE A 155 2.76 0.03 11.80
C PHE A 155 2.38 1.19 10.86
N ALA A 156 3.26 2.19 10.74
CA ALA A 156 3.12 3.27 9.76
C ALA A 156 4.34 3.37 8.87
N PHE A 157 4.13 3.46 7.57
CA PHE A 157 5.20 3.59 6.59
C PHE A 157 5.08 4.87 5.78
N PHE A 158 6.23 5.45 5.45
CA PHE A 158 6.34 6.68 4.66
C PHE A 158 7.43 6.57 3.60
N SER A 159 7.27 7.30 2.50
CA SER A 159 8.32 7.52 1.50
C SER A 159 9.11 8.78 1.87
N GLY A 160 10.44 8.70 1.89
CA GLY A 160 11.31 9.81 2.32
C GLY A 160 12.64 9.91 1.57
N SER A 161 12.69 9.46 0.30
CA SER A 161 13.91 9.49 -0.53
C SER A 161 14.54 10.87 -0.66
N GLU A 162 13.71 11.90 -0.83
CA GLU A 162 14.13 13.29 -1.03
C GLU A 162 14.44 14.05 0.27
N ARG A 163 14.29 13.40 1.45
CA ARG A 163 14.41 14.08 2.74
C ARG A 163 15.76 13.85 3.39
N GLU A 164 16.17 14.86 4.17
CA GLU A 164 17.29 14.72 5.07
C GLU A 164 16.95 13.74 6.21
N GLU A 165 17.99 13.05 6.71
CA GLU A 165 17.79 12.02 7.74
C GLU A 165 17.19 12.58 9.02
N ARG A 166 17.61 13.78 9.41
CA ARG A 166 17.09 14.46 10.58
C ARG A 166 15.57 14.72 10.50
N GLU A 167 15.08 15.16 9.33
CA GLU A 167 13.65 15.37 9.11
C GLU A 167 12.86 14.05 9.20
N CYS A 168 13.48 12.98 8.71
CA CYS A 168 12.91 11.65 8.83
C CYS A 168 12.82 11.21 10.29
N GLU A 169 13.88 11.40 11.10
CA GLU A 169 13.88 11.07 12.53
C GLU A 169 12.84 11.88 13.32
N GLU A 170 12.68 13.16 13.00
CA GLU A 170 11.65 14.02 13.59
C GLU A 170 10.23 13.49 13.26
N LEU A 171 10.00 13.07 12.01
CA LEU A 171 8.73 12.48 11.59
C LEU A 171 8.45 11.13 12.29
N LEU A 172 9.44 10.24 12.41
CA LEU A 172 9.32 8.97 13.12
C LEU A 172 8.83 9.18 14.56
N LYS A 173 9.49 10.08 15.30
CA LYS A 173 9.14 10.40 16.70
C LYS A 173 7.76 11.07 16.81
N LYS A 174 7.46 11.99 15.89
CA LYS A 174 6.14 12.65 15.83
C LYS A 174 5.01 11.64 15.65
N VAL A 175 5.13 10.75 14.67
CA VAL A 175 4.10 9.75 14.35
C VAL A 175 3.95 8.74 15.49
N HIS A 176 5.05 8.27 16.07
CA HIS A 176 5.02 7.42 17.25
C HIS A 176 4.31 8.12 18.43
N GLY A 177 4.60 9.40 18.68
CA GLY A 177 3.92 10.21 19.70
C GLY A 177 2.41 10.39 19.48
N LEU A 178 1.91 10.14 18.28
CA LEU A 178 0.48 10.12 17.96
C LEU A 178 -0.19 8.74 18.20
N GLY A 179 0.56 7.75 18.68
CA GLY A 179 0.02 6.44 19.08
C GLY A 179 0.44 5.25 18.24
N THR A 180 1.11 5.44 17.11
CA THR A 180 1.62 4.33 16.28
C THR A 180 2.79 3.63 16.97
N LYS A 181 2.79 2.29 17.01
CA LYS A 181 3.82 1.52 17.74
C LYS A 181 5.16 1.49 17.02
N VAL A 182 5.16 1.24 15.73
CA VAL A 182 6.37 1.17 14.91
C VAL A 182 6.21 2.06 13.67
N VAL A 183 7.17 2.92 13.43
CA VAL A 183 7.16 3.82 12.27
C VAL A 183 8.38 3.57 11.41
N GLY A 184 8.19 3.44 10.11
CA GLY A 184 9.22 3.21 9.11
C GLY A 184 9.22 4.26 8.00
N ILE A 185 10.39 4.63 7.52
CA ILE A 185 10.55 5.51 6.36
C ILE A 185 11.50 4.86 5.38
N THR A 186 11.03 4.57 4.17
CA THR A 186 11.87 4.12 3.06
C THR A 186 12.51 5.32 2.37
N ARG A 187 13.80 5.20 2.00
CA ARG A 187 14.62 6.32 1.49
C ARG A 187 15.30 5.99 0.17
N GLY A 188 14.68 5.10 -0.62
CA GLY A 188 15.23 4.64 -1.90
C GLY A 188 16.66 4.08 -1.74
N SER A 189 17.62 4.58 -2.51
CA SER A 189 19.02 4.15 -2.45
C SER A 189 19.73 4.43 -1.11
N LYS A 190 19.15 5.24 -0.23
CA LYS A 190 19.64 5.50 1.14
C LYS A 190 19.17 4.46 2.15
N GLY A 191 18.37 3.46 1.73
CA GLY A 191 17.85 2.39 2.60
C GLY A 191 16.56 2.78 3.32
N ALA A 192 16.45 2.39 4.59
CA ALA A 192 15.26 2.67 5.41
C ALA A 192 15.64 2.94 6.87
N ILE A 193 14.80 3.68 7.57
CA ILE A 193 14.92 3.93 9.00
C ILE A 193 13.60 3.61 9.69
N PHE A 194 13.69 3.07 10.91
CA PHE A 194 12.53 2.65 11.71
C PHE A 194 12.68 3.15 13.14
N TYR A 195 11.56 3.34 13.82
CA TYR A 195 11.50 3.71 15.23
C TYR A 195 10.39 2.92 15.93
N ASP A 196 10.72 2.29 17.06
CA ASP A 196 9.83 1.46 17.87
C ASP A 196 9.38 2.11 19.20
N GLY A 197 9.74 3.39 19.39
CA GLY A 197 9.51 4.13 20.61
C GLY A 197 10.75 4.21 21.52
N GLU A 198 11.71 3.32 21.34
CA GLU A 198 12.94 3.27 22.14
C GLU A 198 14.16 3.56 21.27
N LYS A 199 14.27 2.92 20.13
CA LYS A 199 15.48 2.93 19.30
C LYS A 199 15.16 3.22 17.83
N ILE A 200 16.08 3.96 17.20
CA ILE A 200 16.11 4.14 15.75
C ILE A 200 16.99 3.05 15.14
N TYR A 201 16.39 2.30 14.22
CA TYR A 201 17.07 1.28 13.42
C TYR A 201 17.33 1.82 12.02
N ARG A 202 18.49 1.49 11.47
CA ARG A 202 18.87 1.87 10.11
C ARG A 202 19.19 0.63 9.32
N GLN A 203 18.56 0.51 8.17
CA GLN A 203 18.81 -0.57 7.22
C GLN A 203 19.34 0.02 5.93
N GLY A 204 20.54 -0.36 5.54
CA GLY A 204 21.11 -0.04 4.22
C GLY A 204 20.44 -0.86 3.12
N ILE A 205 20.79 -0.54 1.87
CA ILE A 205 20.33 -1.29 0.71
C ILE A 205 21.23 -2.52 0.46
N LYS A 206 20.68 -3.52 -0.24
CA LYS A 206 21.44 -4.51 -0.98
C LYS A 206 21.59 -3.98 -2.42
N PRO A 207 22.80 -3.64 -2.87
CA PRO A 207 22.99 -3.14 -4.23
C PRO A 207 22.52 -4.16 -5.27
N VAL A 208 21.72 -3.70 -6.22
CA VAL A 208 21.25 -4.48 -7.37
C VAL A 208 21.28 -3.60 -8.61
N GLU A 209 21.34 -4.21 -9.78
CA GLU A 209 21.09 -3.50 -11.02
C GLU A 209 19.59 -3.14 -11.08
N VAL A 210 19.31 -1.85 -11.21
CA VAL A 210 17.94 -1.36 -11.23
C VAL A 210 17.38 -1.51 -12.63
N VAL A 211 16.34 -2.32 -12.77
CA VAL A 211 15.58 -2.48 -14.02
C VAL A 211 14.30 -1.63 -13.94
N ASP A 212 13.57 -1.76 -12.87
CA ASP A 212 12.35 -1.00 -12.58
C ASP A 212 12.15 -0.91 -11.06
N THR A 213 11.77 0.26 -10.58
CA THR A 213 11.53 0.53 -9.15
C THR A 213 10.05 0.45 -8.77
N MET A 214 9.14 0.02 -9.69
CA MET A 214 7.71 -0.10 -9.41
C MET A 214 7.44 -1.08 -8.26
N GLY A 215 6.74 -0.62 -7.22
CA GLY A 215 6.44 -1.42 -6.04
C GLY A 215 7.64 -1.71 -5.13
N ALA A 216 8.81 -1.12 -5.37
CA ALA A 216 10.00 -1.34 -4.52
C ALA A 216 9.82 -0.81 -3.08
N GLY A 217 8.87 0.07 -2.85
CA GLY A 217 8.52 0.60 -1.53
C GLY A 217 7.38 -0.15 -0.82
N ASP A 218 6.69 -1.06 -1.53
CA ASP A 218 5.49 -1.76 -1.07
C ASP A 218 5.78 -3.03 -0.24
#